data_321664f799f430ebc3232da7f48b44b4
#
_entry.id   321664f799f430ebc3232da7f48b44b4
#
_cell.length_a   1.000
_cell.length_b   1.000
_cell.length_c   1.000
_cell.angle_alpha   90.00
_cell.angle_beta   90.00
_cell.angle_gamma   90.00
#
_symmetry.space_group_name_H-M   'P 1'
#
loop_
_entity.id
_entity.type
_entity.pdbx_description
1 polymer ?
#
loop_
_entity_poly.entity_id
_entity_poly.type
_entity_poly.pdbx_seq_one_letter_code
_entity_poly.pdbx_strand_id
1 'polypeptide(L)'
;MIETEQEETTITATDNLAIARRYLEAIENGAEGGALAEFFTKDIVQEEFPNRLSPIGQHRNLQALLDAARKGKKIISHQKYDVLNAIADGDRVSMEVFWSGLLAIPLEGLPANSQLRAHVSIFFEFRDGKICRQHNYDCFDPWWV
;
A
#
# COMPACT_ATOMS: atom_id res chain seq x y z
N MET A 1 40.74 3.84 -25.25
CA MET A 1 40.49 3.56 -23.84
C MET A 1 39.00 3.63 -23.63
N ILE A 2 38.40 2.48 -23.45
CA ILE A 2 36.96 2.40 -23.23
C ILE A 2 36.76 2.59 -21.72
N GLU A 3 36.31 3.76 -21.34
CA GLU A 3 35.73 3.90 -20.02
C GLU A 3 34.48 3.05 -20.01
N THR A 4 34.51 1.95 -19.27
CA THR A 4 33.30 1.32 -18.82
C THR A 4 32.65 2.31 -17.88
N GLU A 5 31.78 3.15 -18.41
CA GLU A 5 30.78 3.79 -17.59
C GLU A 5 30.04 2.66 -16.90
N GLN A 6 30.27 2.51 -15.59
CA GLN A 6 29.31 1.83 -14.79
C GLN A 6 28.03 2.62 -14.96
N GLU A 7 27.11 2.11 -15.77
CA GLU A 7 25.76 2.59 -15.72
C GLU A 7 25.29 2.41 -14.29
N GLU A 8 25.35 3.47 -13.52
CA GLU A 8 24.56 3.55 -12.31
C GLU A 8 23.13 3.30 -12.73
N THR A 9 22.58 2.17 -12.29
CA THR A 9 21.19 1.83 -12.54
C THR A 9 20.34 2.90 -11.86
N THR A 10 20.05 3.97 -12.61
CA THR A 10 19.14 5.01 -12.15
C THR A 10 17.74 4.41 -12.12
N ILE A 11 17.14 4.32 -10.91
CA ILE A 11 15.76 3.89 -10.78
C ILE A 11 14.89 4.96 -11.41
N THR A 12 14.20 4.62 -12.49
CA THR A 12 13.34 5.53 -13.25
C THR A 12 11.94 5.59 -12.67
N ALA A 13 11.15 6.60 -13.09
CA ALA A 13 9.74 6.70 -12.77
C ALA A 13 8.97 5.43 -13.19
N THR A 14 9.30 4.84 -14.35
CA THR A 14 8.68 3.59 -14.81
C THR A 14 9.00 2.41 -13.89
N ASP A 15 10.25 2.34 -13.40
CA ASP A 15 10.67 1.30 -12.46
C ASP A 15 9.93 1.46 -11.12
N ASN A 16 9.80 2.68 -10.63
CA ASN A 16 9.08 2.97 -9.39
C ASN A 16 7.59 2.61 -9.51
N LEU A 17 6.97 2.87 -10.66
CA LEU A 17 5.61 2.45 -10.93
C LEU A 17 5.46 0.92 -10.88
N ALA A 18 6.40 0.20 -11.48
CA ALA A 18 6.41 -1.26 -11.46
C ALA A 18 6.58 -1.80 -10.02
N ILE A 19 7.43 -1.16 -9.23
CA ILE A 19 7.62 -1.52 -7.81
C ILE A 19 6.34 -1.29 -7.01
N ALA A 20 5.67 -0.16 -7.22
CA ALA A 20 4.39 0.14 -6.56
C ALA A 20 3.32 -0.90 -6.88
N ARG A 21 3.24 -1.35 -8.15
CA ARG A 21 2.32 -2.42 -8.54
C ARG A 21 2.65 -3.75 -7.87
N ARG A 22 3.93 -4.12 -7.82
CA ARG A 22 4.37 -5.35 -7.13
C ARG A 22 4.10 -5.29 -5.62
N TYR A 23 4.20 -4.11 -5.03
CA TYR A 23 3.85 -3.90 -3.62
C TYR A 23 2.37 -4.20 -3.36
N LEU A 24 1.46 -3.70 -4.19
CA LEU A 24 0.03 -3.98 -4.06
C LEU A 24 -0.26 -5.48 -4.24
N GLU A 25 0.36 -6.13 -5.22
CA GLU A 25 0.24 -7.58 -5.41
C GLU A 25 0.76 -8.37 -4.20
N ALA A 26 1.87 -7.92 -3.60
CA ALA A 26 2.41 -8.56 -2.41
C ALA A 26 1.43 -8.50 -1.24
N ILE A 27 0.76 -7.37 -1.04
CA ILE A 27 -0.27 -7.23 -0.01
C ILE A 27 -1.45 -8.14 -0.31
N GLU A 28 -1.94 -8.19 -1.55
CA GLU A 28 -3.01 -9.10 -1.95
C GLU A 28 -2.67 -10.56 -1.63
N ASN A 29 -1.42 -10.94 -1.82
CA ASN A 29 -0.92 -12.29 -1.56
C ASN A 29 -0.55 -12.54 -0.10
N GLY A 30 -0.80 -11.57 0.78
CA GLY A 30 -0.59 -11.71 2.21
C GLY A 30 0.87 -11.63 2.66
N ALA A 31 1.71 -10.89 1.92
CA ALA A 31 3.10 -10.69 2.32
C ALA A 31 3.20 -10.06 3.71
N GLU A 32 4.12 -10.56 4.51
CA GLU A 32 4.42 -10.06 5.84
C GLU A 32 5.91 -10.21 6.15
N GLY A 33 6.37 -9.64 7.26
CA GLY A 33 7.76 -9.76 7.68
C GLY A 33 8.75 -9.24 6.63
N GLY A 34 9.83 -9.99 6.41
CA GLY A 34 10.89 -9.62 5.47
C GLY A 34 10.42 -9.42 4.03
N ALA A 35 9.48 -10.25 3.56
CA ALA A 35 8.93 -10.14 2.21
C ALA A 35 8.21 -8.80 1.98
N LEU A 36 7.57 -8.26 3.00
CA LEU A 36 6.95 -6.93 2.94
C LEU A 36 7.98 -5.82 3.18
N ALA A 37 8.88 -6.00 4.14
CA ALA A 37 9.88 -5.01 4.51
C ALA A 37 10.81 -4.62 3.35
N GLU A 38 11.02 -5.52 2.39
CA GLU A 38 11.87 -5.27 1.22
C GLU A 38 11.40 -4.09 0.36
N PHE A 39 10.11 -3.77 0.40
CA PHE A 39 9.55 -2.65 -0.36
C PHE A 39 9.85 -1.29 0.24
N PHE A 40 10.29 -1.23 1.49
CA PHE A 40 10.40 0.01 2.25
C PHE A 40 11.84 0.35 2.61
N THR A 41 12.12 1.65 2.73
CA THR A 41 13.32 2.10 3.43
C THR A 41 13.15 1.87 4.94
N LYS A 42 14.26 1.82 5.67
CA LYS A 42 14.20 1.63 7.13
C LYS A 42 13.51 2.79 7.85
N ASP A 43 13.55 3.97 7.26
CA ASP A 43 12.95 5.20 7.81
C ASP A 43 11.61 5.54 7.17
N ILE A 44 10.94 4.58 6.55
CA ILE A 44 9.61 4.77 5.98
C ILE A 44 8.66 5.44 6.96
N VAL A 45 7.87 6.38 6.44
CA VAL A 45 6.71 6.95 7.12
C VAL A 45 5.49 6.70 6.25
N GLN A 46 4.54 5.96 6.78
CA GLN A 46 3.22 5.80 6.16
C GLN A 46 2.19 6.55 6.96
N GLU A 47 1.38 7.33 6.28
CA GLU A 47 0.26 8.03 6.87
C GLU A 47 -1.03 7.56 6.20
N GLU A 48 -1.93 7.02 7.02
CA GLU A 48 -3.29 6.73 6.62
C GLU A 48 -4.18 7.82 7.19
N PHE A 49 -4.82 8.59 6.31
CA PHE A 49 -5.67 9.68 6.74
C PHE A 49 -6.99 9.17 7.33
N PRO A 50 -7.66 9.96 8.16
CA PRO A 50 -8.90 9.54 8.80
C PRO A 50 -9.91 8.98 7.82
N ASN A 51 -10.48 7.84 8.16
CA ASN A 51 -11.44 7.13 7.34
C ASN A 51 -12.38 6.33 8.25
N ARG A 52 -13.36 5.66 7.67
CA ARG A 52 -14.39 4.97 8.44
C ARG A 52 -13.84 3.89 9.38
N LEU A 53 -12.82 3.14 8.94
CA LEU A 53 -12.22 2.09 9.77
C LEU A 53 -11.15 2.60 10.73
N SER A 54 -10.63 3.78 10.48
CA SER A 54 -9.62 4.43 11.31
C SER A 54 -9.94 5.92 11.46
N PRO A 55 -10.89 6.27 12.35
CA PRO A 55 -11.45 7.63 12.41
C PRO A 55 -10.44 8.74 12.71
N ILE A 56 -9.34 8.41 13.40
CA ILE A 56 -8.27 9.38 13.68
C ILE A 56 -7.06 9.22 12.75
N GLY A 57 -7.13 8.27 11.80
CA GLY A 57 -6.00 7.93 10.95
C GLY A 57 -4.92 7.15 11.67
N GLN A 58 -3.85 6.85 10.96
CA GLN A 58 -2.69 6.12 11.47
C GLN A 58 -1.41 6.75 10.95
N HIS A 59 -0.39 6.72 11.78
CA HIS A 59 0.96 7.15 11.44
C HIS A 59 1.91 6.00 11.78
N ARG A 60 2.54 5.39 10.76
CA ARG A 60 3.30 4.15 10.93
C ARG A 60 4.73 4.29 10.46
N ASN A 61 5.65 3.78 11.29
CA ASN A 61 7.01 3.47 10.88
C ASN A 61 7.07 2.03 10.33
N LEU A 62 8.26 1.54 9.98
CA LEU A 62 8.41 0.20 9.41
C LEU A 62 7.85 -0.89 10.34
N GLN A 63 8.17 -0.86 11.62
CA GLN A 63 7.70 -1.87 12.56
C GLN A 63 6.17 -1.86 12.67
N ALA A 64 5.56 -0.69 12.74
CA ALA A 64 4.12 -0.55 12.80
C ALA A 64 3.44 -1.04 11.50
N LEU A 65 4.07 -0.81 10.34
CA LEU A 65 3.61 -1.34 9.06
C LEU A 65 3.60 -2.87 9.05
N LEU A 66 4.68 -3.49 9.51
CA LEU A 66 4.78 -4.95 9.55
C LEU A 66 3.77 -5.55 10.54
N ASP A 67 3.58 -4.91 11.69
CA ASP A 67 2.58 -5.33 12.67
C ASP A 67 1.16 -5.19 12.12
N ALA A 68 0.88 -4.09 11.42
CA ALA A 68 -0.44 -3.86 10.81
C ALA A 68 -0.76 -4.88 9.72
N ALA A 69 0.22 -5.27 8.92
CA ALA A 69 0.05 -6.30 7.89
C ALA A 69 -0.33 -7.65 8.51
N ARG A 70 0.36 -8.03 9.58
CA ARG A 70 0.08 -9.28 10.29
C ARG A 70 -1.31 -9.27 10.93
N LYS A 71 -1.68 -8.18 11.60
CA LYS A 71 -2.99 -8.02 12.25
C LYS A 71 -4.10 -7.93 11.22
N GLY A 72 -3.88 -7.23 10.13
CA GLY A 72 -4.86 -7.02 9.07
C GLY A 72 -5.31 -8.33 8.42
N LYS A 73 -4.45 -9.32 8.32
CA LYS A 73 -4.78 -10.65 7.78
C LYS A 73 -5.81 -11.41 8.62
N LYS A 74 -5.94 -11.07 9.90
CA LYS A 74 -6.94 -11.65 10.80
C LYS A 74 -8.31 -11.00 10.64
N ILE A 75 -8.35 -9.80 10.07
CA ILE A 75 -9.57 -9.01 9.89
C ILE A 75 -10.09 -9.16 8.45
N ILE A 76 -9.20 -9.10 7.47
CA ILE A 76 -9.50 -9.22 6.05
C ILE A 76 -8.93 -10.54 5.54
N SER A 77 -9.81 -11.45 5.11
CA SER A 77 -9.40 -12.78 4.63
C SER A 77 -8.88 -12.76 3.20
N HIS A 78 -9.49 -11.93 2.34
CA HIS A 78 -9.12 -11.75 0.94
C HIS A 78 -9.23 -10.30 0.58
N GLN A 79 -8.29 -9.79 -0.20
CA GLN A 79 -8.36 -8.43 -0.70
C GLN A 79 -7.82 -8.32 -2.11
N LYS A 80 -8.29 -7.31 -2.81
CA LYS A 80 -7.91 -7.04 -4.19
C LYS A 80 -7.73 -5.55 -4.40
N TYR A 81 -6.68 -5.20 -5.15
CA TYR A 81 -6.37 -3.84 -5.57
C TYR A 81 -6.47 -3.75 -7.10
N ASP A 82 -7.48 -3.06 -7.59
CA ASP A 82 -7.60 -2.72 -9.01
C ASP A 82 -7.06 -1.33 -9.24
N VAL A 83 -5.93 -1.20 -9.92
CA VAL A 83 -5.35 0.09 -10.26
C VAL A 83 -6.13 0.68 -11.43
N LEU A 84 -6.88 1.75 -11.16
CA LEU A 84 -7.70 2.43 -12.16
C LEU A 84 -6.90 3.46 -12.95
N ASN A 85 -5.94 4.11 -12.28
CA ASN A 85 -5.12 5.17 -12.84
C ASN A 85 -3.81 5.25 -12.07
N ALA A 86 -2.72 5.53 -12.78
CA ALA A 86 -1.41 5.69 -12.15
C ALA A 86 -0.60 6.74 -12.89
N ILE A 87 0.07 7.60 -12.12
CA ILE A 87 0.96 8.64 -12.62
C ILE A 87 2.30 8.50 -11.91
N ALA A 88 3.37 8.54 -12.69
CA ALA A 88 4.72 8.48 -12.16
C ALA A 88 5.55 9.64 -12.71
N ASP A 89 6.28 10.29 -11.83
CA ASP A 89 7.21 11.37 -12.17
C ASP A 89 8.42 11.30 -11.24
N GLY A 90 9.56 10.91 -11.78
CA GLY A 90 10.79 10.75 -11.02
C GLY A 90 10.62 9.71 -9.89
N ASP A 91 10.81 10.17 -8.68
CA ASP A 91 10.73 9.35 -7.47
C ASP A 91 9.32 9.30 -6.86
N ARG A 92 8.32 9.82 -7.56
CA ARG A 92 6.95 9.89 -7.07
C ARG A 92 6.00 9.11 -7.95
N VAL A 93 5.12 8.34 -7.31
CA VAL A 93 4.05 7.60 -7.95
C VAL A 93 2.75 7.90 -7.22
N SER A 94 1.70 8.20 -7.94
CA SER A 94 0.36 8.27 -7.37
C SER A 94 -0.58 7.34 -8.12
N MET A 95 -1.49 6.73 -7.39
CA MET A 95 -2.43 5.76 -7.90
C MET A 95 -3.83 6.04 -7.41
N GLU A 96 -4.79 5.87 -8.30
CA GLU A 96 -6.19 5.73 -7.98
C GLU A 96 -6.52 4.24 -8.04
N VAL A 97 -7.01 3.69 -6.95
CA VAL A 97 -7.21 2.25 -6.79
C VAL A 97 -8.63 1.97 -6.30
N PHE A 98 -9.26 0.95 -6.86
CA PHE A 98 -10.46 0.37 -6.29
C PHE A 98 -10.06 -0.85 -5.47
N TRP A 99 -10.29 -0.77 -4.17
CA TRP A 99 -9.99 -1.83 -3.23
C TRP A 99 -11.25 -2.56 -2.81
N SER A 100 -11.16 -3.88 -2.70
CA SER A 100 -12.20 -4.71 -2.12
C SER A 100 -11.60 -5.72 -1.16
N GLY A 101 -12.35 -6.07 -0.12
CA GLY A 101 -11.90 -7.05 0.87
C GLY A 101 -13.08 -7.80 1.47
N LEU A 102 -12.84 -9.05 1.88
CA LEU A 102 -13.79 -9.85 2.62
C LEU A 102 -13.43 -9.86 4.09
N LEU A 103 -14.40 -9.60 4.96
CA LEU A 103 -14.20 -9.68 6.41
C LEU A 103 -14.01 -11.12 6.84
N ALA A 104 -12.95 -11.38 7.58
CA ALA A 104 -12.75 -12.66 8.26
C ALA A 104 -13.53 -12.76 9.56
N ILE A 105 -13.84 -11.62 10.16
CA ILE A 105 -14.53 -11.47 11.44
C ILE A 105 -15.62 -10.40 11.31
N PRO A 106 -16.63 -10.36 12.19
CA PRO A 106 -17.56 -9.23 12.24
C PRO A 106 -16.84 -7.93 12.54
N LEU A 107 -17.23 -6.86 11.86
CA LEU A 107 -16.62 -5.53 12.03
C LEU A 107 -17.65 -4.44 11.74
N GLU A 108 -17.71 -3.42 12.60
CA GLU A 108 -18.57 -2.23 12.39
C GLU A 108 -20.04 -2.58 12.08
N GLY A 109 -20.57 -3.60 12.76
CA GLY A 109 -21.94 -4.07 12.55
C GLY A 109 -22.14 -4.98 11.35
N LEU A 110 -21.13 -5.20 10.53
CA LEU A 110 -21.17 -6.14 9.43
C LEU A 110 -20.75 -7.54 9.90
N PRO A 111 -21.44 -8.60 9.44
CA PRO A 111 -21.03 -9.97 9.77
C PRO A 111 -19.76 -10.37 9.03
N ALA A 112 -19.11 -11.44 9.49
CA ALA A 112 -18.03 -12.08 8.76
C ALA A 112 -18.48 -12.44 7.33
N ASN A 113 -17.55 -12.45 6.40
CA ASN A 113 -17.77 -12.66 4.96
C ASN A 113 -18.48 -11.51 4.23
N SER A 114 -18.78 -10.41 4.89
CA SER A 114 -19.22 -9.19 4.23
C SER A 114 -18.10 -8.62 3.37
N GLN A 115 -18.46 -8.07 2.22
CA GLN A 115 -17.53 -7.37 1.34
C GLN A 115 -17.45 -5.89 1.71
N LEU A 116 -16.24 -5.39 1.91
CA LEU A 116 -15.95 -3.97 1.96
C LEU A 116 -15.39 -3.52 0.62
N ARG A 117 -15.66 -2.27 0.24
CA ARG A 117 -15.14 -1.63 -0.98
C ARG A 117 -14.74 -0.21 -0.68
N ALA A 118 -13.68 0.25 -1.34
CA ALA A 118 -13.18 1.61 -1.17
C ALA A 118 -12.53 2.12 -2.46
N HIS A 119 -12.68 3.41 -2.71
CA HIS A 119 -11.81 4.12 -3.63
C HIS A 119 -10.64 4.68 -2.82
N VAL A 120 -9.44 4.41 -3.27
CA VAL A 120 -8.22 4.75 -2.54
C VAL A 120 -7.29 5.55 -3.43
N SER A 121 -6.78 6.67 -2.92
CA SER A 121 -5.64 7.37 -3.50
C SER A 121 -4.41 7.06 -2.68
N ILE A 122 -3.35 6.62 -3.34
CA ILE A 122 -2.07 6.33 -2.70
C ILE A 122 -1.00 7.19 -3.34
N PHE A 123 -0.26 7.92 -2.51
CA PHE A 123 0.89 8.71 -2.93
C PHE A 123 2.16 8.07 -2.38
N PHE A 124 3.07 7.68 -3.28
CA PHE A 124 4.34 7.09 -2.93
C PHE A 124 5.49 8.04 -3.25
N GLU A 125 6.45 8.09 -2.36
CA GLU A 125 7.77 8.65 -2.63
C GLU A 125 8.81 7.54 -2.49
N PHE A 126 9.72 7.45 -3.47
CA PHE A 126 10.73 6.41 -3.53
C PHE A 126 12.13 7.00 -3.29
N ARG A 127 12.98 6.19 -2.70
CA ARG A 127 14.41 6.45 -2.58
C ARG A 127 15.15 5.16 -2.88
N ASP A 128 15.98 5.19 -3.93
CA ASP A 128 16.74 4.01 -4.38
C ASP A 128 15.88 2.76 -4.60
N GLY A 129 14.72 2.93 -5.22
CA GLY A 129 13.80 1.84 -5.53
C GLY A 129 12.99 1.30 -4.36
N LYS A 130 13.00 2.01 -3.22
CA LYS A 130 12.22 1.64 -2.04
C LYS A 130 11.29 2.78 -1.62
N ILE A 131 10.14 2.42 -1.10
CA ILE A 131 9.15 3.38 -0.61
C ILE A 131 9.67 4.01 0.68
N CYS A 132 9.89 5.33 0.68
CA CYS A 132 10.32 6.08 1.87
C CYS A 132 9.19 6.90 2.48
N ARG A 133 8.12 7.16 1.72
CA ARG A 133 6.92 7.85 2.21
C ARG A 133 5.70 7.33 1.47
N GLN A 134 4.61 7.15 2.19
CA GLN A 134 3.34 6.71 1.62
C GLN A 134 2.19 7.40 2.33
N HIS A 135 1.29 7.99 1.54
CA HIS A 135 0.06 8.58 2.03
C HIS A 135 -1.12 7.85 1.42
N ASN A 136 -2.06 7.41 2.27
CA ASN A 136 -3.27 6.72 1.86
C ASN A 136 -4.51 7.53 2.23
N TYR A 137 -5.38 7.71 1.25
CA TYR A 137 -6.69 8.35 1.39
C TYR A 137 -7.74 7.33 1.02
N ASP A 138 -8.43 6.78 2.02
CA ASP A 138 -9.38 5.68 1.83
C ASP A 138 -10.81 6.22 1.91
N CYS A 139 -11.55 6.11 0.81
CA CYS A 139 -12.95 6.46 0.73
C CYS A 139 -13.78 5.20 0.62
N PHE A 140 -14.28 4.70 1.74
CA PHE A 140 -15.11 3.50 1.77
C PHE A 140 -16.48 3.75 1.17
N ASP A 141 -16.99 2.76 0.41
CA ASP A 141 -18.39 2.74 0.00
C ASP A 141 -19.26 2.71 1.27
N PRO A 142 -20.39 3.41 1.27
CA PRO A 142 -21.28 3.40 2.43
C PRO A 142 -21.79 2.00 2.76
N TRP A 143 -21.88 1.70 4.05
CA TRP A 143 -22.65 0.57 4.56
C TRP A 143 -23.48 1.02 5.76
N TRP A 144 -24.64 0.42 5.88
CA TRP A 144 -25.62 0.78 6.90
C TRP A 144 -25.84 -0.41 7.84
N VAL A 145 -25.93 -0.10 9.07
CA VAL A 145 -26.22 -1.08 10.12
C VAL A 145 -27.53 -0.74 10.79
#